data_236ce1ff8133a9416670f8889cc9d609
#
_entry.id   236ce1ff8133a9416670f8889cc9d609
#
_cell.length_a   1.000
_cell.length_b   1.000
_cell.length_c   1.000
_cell.angle_alpha   90.00
_cell.angle_beta   90.00
_cell.angle_gamma   90.00
#
_symmetry.space_group_name_H-M   'P 1'
#
loop_
_entity.id
_entity.type
_entity.pdbx_description
1 polymer ?
#
loop_
_entity_poly.entity_id
_entity_poly.type
_entity_poly.pdbx_seq_one_letter_code
_entity_poly.pdbx_strand_id
1 'polypeptide(L)'
;ISWTGKDGNTLTGVSGVTRVFGKASVVMAKDDLQVIKGIGPFIEEKLNALGITTYRQLANMNAKLETEVNEAIEFFPGRVKRDQWVAQAKILLGEDVKLDEKAIQQAEELERIAQKAEGIDFDILGVAKSSDRDDLQVIKGIGPFIAEKLYALGIYTFSQVSKMTPEIEEQVNVAIEFFPGRVKRDEWAKQAKELAKD
;
A
#
# COMPACT_ATOMS: atom_id res chain seq x y z
N ILE A 1 12.33 3.85 30.32
CA ILE A 1 13.77 3.62 30.50
C ILE A 1 14.47 4.98 30.48
N SER A 2 15.27 5.28 31.48
CA SER A 2 16.10 6.47 31.52
C SER A 2 17.55 6.07 31.71
N TRP A 3 18.48 6.90 31.27
CA TRP A 3 19.93 6.70 31.45
C TRP A 3 20.64 8.03 31.66
N THR A 4 21.80 7.99 32.28
CA THR A 4 22.57 9.19 32.66
C THR A 4 23.75 9.49 31.74
N GLY A 5 24.16 8.58 30.88
CA GLY A 5 25.23 8.80 29.93
C GLY A 5 25.37 7.71 28.86
N LYS A 6 26.23 7.98 27.90
CA LYS A 6 26.61 7.04 26.83
C LYS A 6 28.13 7.04 26.69
N ASP A 7 28.71 5.86 26.69
CA ASP A 7 30.13 5.65 26.43
C ASP A 7 30.25 4.74 25.18
N GLY A 8 30.70 5.31 24.09
CA GLY A 8 30.73 4.62 22.80
C GLY A 8 29.34 4.09 22.43
N ASN A 9 29.20 2.77 22.32
CA ASN A 9 27.95 2.08 22.04
C ASN A 9 27.23 1.55 23.28
N THR A 10 27.67 1.94 24.49
CA THR A 10 27.10 1.47 25.76
C THR A 10 26.35 2.60 26.45
N LEU A 11 25.13 2.34 26.89
CA LEU A 11 24.36 3.24 27.74
C LEU A 11 24.78 3.00 29.19
N THR A 12 25.09 4.09 29.95
CA THR A 12 25.48 4.04 31.34
C THR A 12 24.40 4.65 32.23
N GLY A 13 24.31 4.17 33.49
CA GLY A 13 23.31 4.66 34.46
C GLY A 13 21.87 4.38 34.01
N VAL A 14 21.62 3.25 33.41
CA VAL A 14 20.27 2.86 32.91
C VAL A 14 19.39 2.48 34.09
N SER A 15 18.21 3.07 34.17
CA SER A 15 17.18 2.76 35.17
C SER A 15 15.83 2.46 34.52
N GLY A 16 14.96 1.75 35.24
CA GLY A 16 13.63 1.35 34.74
C GLY A 16 13.68 0.18 33.77
N VAL A 17 14.77 -0.58 33.71
CA VAL A 17 14.89 -1.79 32.90
C VAL A 17 14.37 -2.98 33.69
N THR A 18 13.31 -3.58 33.22
CA THR A 18 12.70 -4.79 33.80
C THR A 18 13.24 -6.09 33.21
N ARG A 19 14.09 -6.02 32.18
CA ARG A 19 14.77 -7.16 31.55
C ARG A 19 16.28 -6.96 31.56
N VAL A 20 17.00 -8.03 31.81
CA VAL A 20 18.48 -8.05 31.67
C VAL A 20 18.77 -8.21 30.18
N PHE A 21 19.40 -7.20 29.58
CA PHE A 21 19.90 -7.29 28.19
C PHE A 21 21.27 -8.01 28.24
N GLY A 22 21.42 -9.06 27.42
CA GLY A 22 22.72 -9.69 27.22
C GLY A 22 23.74 -8.72 26.59
N LYS A 23 25.03 -9.06 26.62
CA LYS A 23 26.13 -8.23 26.10
C LYS A 23 25.95 -7.78 24.61
N ALA A 24 25.05 -8.38 23.87
CA ALA A 24 24.74 -8.05 22.46
C ALA A 24 23.39 -7.33 22.27
N SER A 25 22.69 -6.96 23.36
CA SER A 25 21.41 -6.28 23.23
C SER A 25 21.62 -4.81 22.88
N VAL A 26 21.41 -4.48 21.62
CA VAL A 26 21.39 -3.09 21.13
C VAL A 26 20.00 -2.53 21.32
N VAL A 27 19.86 -1.51 22.15
CA VAL A 27 18.64 -0.69 22.19
C VAL A 27 18.70 0.24 20.99
N MET A 28 18.09 -0.16 19.89
CA MET A 28 17.98 0.69 18.72
C MET A 28 16.88 1.75 18.97
N ALA A 29 17.25 3.02 18.79
CA ALA A 29 16.25 4.08 18.73
C ALA A 29 15.32 3.80 17.54
N LYS A 30 14.04 4.10 17.71
CA LYS A 30 13.09 4.06 16.60
C LYS A 30 13.36 5.27 15.69
N ASP A 31 13.31 5.03 14.39
CA ASP A 31 13.28 6.11 13.41
C ASP A 31 11.82 6.57 13.19
N ASP A 32 11.63 7.79 12.75
CA ASP A 32 10.35 8.30 12.29
C ASP A 32 10.09 7.79 10.86
N LEU A 33 9.35 6.69 10.75
CA LEU A 33 9.09 6.06 9.46
C LEU A 33 8.17 6.91 8.58
N GLN A 34 7.44 7.89 9.12
CA GLN A 34 6.56 8.78 8.36
C GLN A 34 7.31 9.73 7.41
N VAL A 35 8.62 9.86 7.58
CA VAL A 35 9.50 10.57 6.62
C VAL A 35 9.51 9.88 5.25
N ILE A 36 9.26 8.57 5.21
CA ILE A 36 9.15 7.80 3.97
C ILE A 36 7.76 8.06 3.35
N LYS A 37 7.74 8.58 2.12
CA LYS A 37 6.48 8.78 1.40
C LYS A 37 5.69 7.47 1.29
N GLY A 38 4.41 7.54 1.59
CA GLY A 38 3.53 6.38 1.61
C GLY A 38 3.43 5.70 2.97
N ILE A 39 4.18 6.13 3.99
CA ILE A 39 4.06 5.68 5.37
C ILE A 39 3.43 6.81 6.20
N GLY A 40 2.12 6.71 6.43
CA GLY A 40 1.41 7.56 7.38
C GLY A 40 1.36 6.94 8.78
N PRO A 41 0.76 7.65 9.77
CA PRO A 41 0.69 7.18 11.17
C PRO A 41 0.14 5.76 11.32
N PHE A 42 -0.90 5.42 10.59
CA PHE A 42 -1.52 4.09 10.63
C PHE A 42 -0.59 2.98 10.11
N ILE A 43 0.13 3.23 9.02
CA ILE A 43 1.08 2.28 8.45
C ILE A 43 2.30 2.12 9.38
N GLU A 44 2.79 3.22 9.93
CA GLU A 44 3.89 3.18 10.90
C GLU A 44 3.52 2.35 12.13
N GLU A 45 2.30 2.50 12.66
CA GLU A 45 1.82 1.69 13.78
C GLU A 45 1.84 0.20 13.45
N LYS A 46 1.33 -0.19 12.26
CA LYS A 46 1.36 -1.59 11.80
C LYS A 46 2.80 -2.10 11.61
N LEU A 47 3.68 -1.32 11.00
CA LEU A 47 5.10 -1.67 10.86
C LEU A 47 5.77 -1.86 12.23
N ASN A 48 5.51 -0.94 13.17
CA ASN A 48 5.99 -1.04 14.54
C ASN A 48 5.48 -2.30 15.25
N ALA A 49 4.23 -2.71 15.02
CA ALA A 49 3.66 -3.94 15.56
C ALA A 49 4.34 -5.19 15.00
N LEU A 50 4.80 -5.14 13.74
CA LEU A 50 5.61 -6.19 13.11
C LEU A 50 7.09 -6.16 13.55
N GLY A 51 7.49 -5.20 14.39
CA GLY A 51 8.87 -5.02 14.85
C GLY A 51 9.76 -4.25 13.87
N ILE A 52 9.19 -3.66 12.84
CA ILE A 52 9.90 -2.81 11.86
C ILE A 52 9.83 -1.37 12.37
N THR A 53 10.94 -0.87 12.90
CA THR A 53 11.00 0.41 13.61
C THR A 53 12.13 1.31 13.13
N THR A 54 12.92 0.87 12.13
CA THR A 54 14.08 1.62 11.65
C THR A 54 14.20 1.62 10.14
N TYR A 55 14.81 2.68 9.60
CA TYR A 55 15.15 2.77 8.16
C TYR A 55 16.03 1.60 7.72
N ARG A 56 16.95 1.16 8.59
CA ARG A 56 17.83 0.03 8.29
C ARG A 56 17.08 -1.28 8.07
N GLN A 57 16.01 -1.51 8.82
CA GLN A 57 15.16 -2.70 8.61
C GLN A 57 14.42 -2.61 7.27
N LEU A 58 13.86 -1.45 6.95
CA LEU A 58 13.22 -1.22 5.64
C LEU A 58 14.22 -1.35 4.49
N ALA A 59 15.39 -0.71 4.60
CA ALA A 59 16.42 -0.74 3.56
C ALA A 59 16.95 -2.15 3.24
N ASN A 60 16.91 -3.07 4.20
CA ASN A 60 17.37 -4.44 4.06
C ASN A 60 16.29 -5.42 3.59
N MET A 61 15.06 -4.98 3.30
CA MET A 61 14.03 -5.85 2.77
C MET A 61 14.41 -6.34 1.37
N ASN A 62 14.20 -7.62 1.13
CA ASN A 62 14.22 -8.21 -0.20
C ASN A 62 12.79 -8.29 -0.75
N ALA A 63 12.65 -8.63 -2.04
CA ALA A 63 11.36 -8.68 -2.71
C ALA A 63 10.33 -9.62 -2.04
N LYS A 64 10.79 -10.70 -1.41
CA LYS A 64 9.92 -11.62 -0.65
C LYS A 64 9.39 -10.94 0.61
N LEU A 65 10.28 -10.30 1.39
CA LEU A 65 9.90 -9.62 2.61
C LEU A 65 9.02 -8.40 2.34
N GLU A 66 9.25 -7.67 1.24
CA GLU A 66 8.35 -6.60 0.79
C GLU A 66 6.92 -7.10 0.59
N THR A 67 6.76 -8.29 -0.02
CA THR A 67 5.45 -8.92 -0.23
C THR A 67 4.82 -9.34 1.10
N GLU A 68 5.58 -10.01 1.96
CA GLU A 68 5.12 -10.46 3.28
C GLU A 68 4.70 -9.28 4.18
N VAL A 69 5.47 -8.19 4.17
CA VAL A 69 5.13 -6.96 4.91
C VAL A 69 3.87 -6.32 4.33
N ASN A 70 3.77 -6.26 3.01
CA ASN A 70 2.59 -5.68 2.36
C ASN A 70 1.30 -6.45 2.71
N GLU A 71 1.36 -7.78 2.76
CA GLU A 71 0.24 -8.63 3.19
C GLU A 71 -0.08 -8.42 4.67
N ALA A 72 0.95 -8.37 5.52
CA ALA A 72 0.80 -8.24 6.97
C ALA A 72 0.21 -6.88 7.41
N ILE A 73 0.48 -5.80 6.69
CA ILE A 73 -0.13 -4.49 6.97
C ILE A 73 -1.58 -4.40 6.48
N GLU A 74 -2.07 -5.43 5.77
CA GLU A 74 -3.46 -5.49 5.25
C GLU A 74 -3.86 -4.23 4.48
N PHE A 75 -2.97 -3.73 3.67
CA PHE A 75 -3.18 -2.55 2.85
C PHE A 75 -3.06 -2.88 1.35
N PHE A 76 -3.24 -1.89 0.47
CA PHE A 76 -3.23 -2.13 -0.98
C PHE A 76 -2.07 -3.00 -1.43
N PRO A 77 -2.31 -4.05 -2.27
CA PRO A 77 -1.27 -4.94 -2.76
C PRO A 77 -0.14 -4.19 -3.45
N GLY A 78 1.11 -4.58 -3.12
CA GLY A 78 2.30 -4.05 -3.76
C GLY A 78 2.74 -2.65 -3.33
N ARG A 79 2.12 -2.06 -2.29
CA ARG A 79 2.43 -0.70 -1.81
C ARG A 79 3.89 -0.51 -1.43
N VAL A 80 4.48 -1.44 -0.69
CA VAL A 80 5.90 -1.37 -0.27
C VAL A 80 6.83 -1.17 -1.46
N LYS A 81 6.62 -1.96 -2.52
CA LYS A 81 7.41 -1.89 -3.76
C LYS A 81 7.04 -0.66 -4.59
N ARG A 82 5.76 -0.39 -4.76
CA ARG A 82 5.24 0.72 -5.54
C ARG A 82 5.74 2.06 -5.03
N ASP A 83 5.64 2.28 -3.71
CA ASP A 83 6.06 3.51 -3.06
C ASP A 83 7.57 3.52 -2.77
N GLN A 84 8.30 2.47 -3.20
CA GLN A 84 9.76 2.36 -3.11
C GLN A 84 10.32 2.58 -1.69
N TRP A 85 9.65 2.04 -0.66
CA TRP A 85 10.06 2.24 0.73
C TRP A 85 11.50 1.81 0.99
N VAL A 86 11.95 0.70 0.38
CA VAL A 86 13.33 0.21 0.47
C VAL A 86 14.33 1.23 -0.08
N ALA A 87 14.05 1.79 -1.26
CA ALA A 87 14.92 2.78 -1.89
C ALA A 87 14.94 4.10 -1.09
N GLN A 88 13.78 4.56 -0.61
CA GLN A 88 13.70 5.74 0.23
C GLN A 88 14.46 5.55 1.55
N ALA A 89 14.33 4.40 2.20
CA ALA A 89 15.05 4.08 3.43
C ALA A 89 16.57 4.05 3.22
N LYS A 90 17.05 3.53 2.08
CA LYS A 90 18.47 3.56 1.71
C LYS A 90 18.99 4.98 1.56
N ILE A 91 18.23 5.86 0.91
CA ILE A 91 18.59 7.27 0.77
C ILE A 91 18.70 7.94 2.14
N LEU A 92 17.76 7.68 3.05
CA LEU A 92 17.80 8.21 4.43
C LEU A 92 19.03 7.70 5.22
N LEU A 93 19.57 6.55 4.83
CA LEU A 93 20.84 6.02 5.38
C LEU A 93 22.08 6.55 4.67
N GLY A 94 21.95 7.43 3.68
CA GLY A 94 23.04 8.04 2.93
C GLY A 94 23.55 7.20 1.75
N GLU A 95 22.79 6.20 1.31
CA GLU A 95 23.12 5.43 0.10
C GLU A 95 22.74 6.21 -1.17
N ASP A 96 23.58 6.14 -2.22
CA ASP A 96 23.30 6.74 -3.53
C ASP A 96 22.34 5.85 -4.33
N VAL A 97 21.05 6.01 -4.09
CA VAL A 97 19.98 5.28 -4.78
C VAL A 97 19.08 6.28 -5.50
N LYS A 98 18.79 6.03 -6.78
CA LYS A 98 17.84 6.82 -7.56
C LYS A 98 16.42 6.28 -7.36
N LEU A 99 15.50 7.18 -7.06
CA LEU A 99 14.07 6.88 -7.06
C LEU A 99 13.53 6.93 -8.48
N ASP A 100 12.59 6.06 -8.78
CA ASP A 100 11.77 6.17 -9.97
C ASP A 100 10.63 7.17 -9.69
N GLU A 101 10.85 8.44 -10.06
CA GLU A 101 9.87 9.52 -9.85
C GLU A 101 8.53 9.22 -10.51
N LYS A 102 8.54 8.52 -11.65
CA LYS A 102 7.32 8.15 -12.36
C LYS A 102 6.51 7.12 -11.57
N ALA A 103 7.16 6.15 -10.96
CA ALA A 103 6.51 5.18 -10.09
C ALA A 103 5.95 5.85 -8.83
N ILE A 104 6.65 6.83 -8.26
CA ILE A 104 6.15 7.61 -7.11
C ILE A 104 4.89 8.41 -7.49
N GLN A 105 4.89 9.09 -8.63
CA GLN A 105 3.72 9.82 -9.11
C GLN A 105 2.50 8.91 -9.33
N GLN A 106 2.73 7.73 -9.91
CA GLN A 106 1.66 6.72 -10.06
C GLN A 106 1.13 6.26 -8.70
N ALA A 107 2.01 6.08 -7.72
CA ALA A 107 1.64 5.70 -6.37
C ALA A 107 0.75 6.76 -5.69
N GLU A 108 1.15 8.04 -5.78
CA GLU A 108 0.38 9.17 -5.26
C GLU A 108 -1.00 9.28 -5.95
N GLU A 109 -1.06 9.02 -7.25
CA GLU A 109 -2.32 9.00 -8.00
C GLU A 109 -3.26 7.88 -7.52
N LEU A 110 -2.74 6.66 -7.35
CA LEU A 110 -3.54 5.53 -6.88
C LEU A 110 -4.03 5.74 -5.44
N GLU A 111 -3.23 6.38 -4.59
CA GLU A 111 -3.66 6.71 -3.22
C GLU A 111 -4.81 7.73 -3.22
N ARG A 112 -4.71 8.78 -4.04
CA ARG A 112 -5.79 9.76 -4.22
C ARG A 112 -7.07 9.10 -4.76
N ILE A 113 -6.93 8.14 -5.67
CA ILE A 113 -8.07 7.37 -6.19
C ILE A 113 -8.67 6.50 -5.09
N ALA A 114 -7.87 5.81 -4.30
CA ALA A 114 -8.35 4.98 -3.20
C ALA A 114 -9.23 5.75 -2.20
N GLN A 115 -8.89 7.00 -1.92
CA GLN A 115 -9.70 7.86 -1.03
C GLN A 115 -11.10 8.14 -1.60
N LYS A 116 -11.29 8.03 -2.92
CA LYS A 116 -12.58 8.22 -3.57
C LYS A 116 -13.50 7.00 -3.50
N ALA A 117 -13.03 5.88 -2.96
CA ALA A 117 -13.83 4.67 -2.78
C ALA A 117 -15.07 4.90 -1.91
N GLU A 118 -15.01 5.86 -0.96
CA GLU A 118 -16.16 6.25 -0.13
C GLU A 118 -17.37 6.76 -0.95
N GLY A 119 -17.12 7.23 -2.18
CA GLY A 119 -18.17 7.69 -3.09
C GLY A 119 -18.81 6.59 -3.94
N ILE A 120 -18.42 5.33 -3.75
CA ILE A 120 -18.90 4.19 -4.52
C ILE A 120 -19.83 3.34 -3.66
N ASP A 121 -20.96 2.94 -4.23
CA ASP A 121 -21.95 2.10 -3.55
C ASP A 121 -21.52 0.62 -3.51
N PHE A 122 -20.75 0.26 -2.47
CA PHE A 122 -20.33 -1.10 -2.22
C PHE A 122 -21.43 -2.00 -1.64
N ASP A 123 -22.55 -1.48 -1.20
CA ASP A 123 -23.70 -2.30 -0.80
C ASP A 123 -24.27 -3.02 -2.03
N ILE A 124 -24.22 -2.39 -3.20
CA ILE A 124 -24.63 -2.99 -4.48
C ILE A 124 -23.50 -3.85 -5.08
N LEU A 125 -22.27 -3.31 -5.15
CA LEU A 125 -21.14 -4.03 -5.75
C LEU A 125 -20.74 -5.27 -4.95
N GLY A 126 -20.88 -5.20 -3.63
CA GLY A 126 -20.32 -6.17 -2.69
C GLY A 126 -18.84 -5.89 -2.41
N VAL A 127 -18.34 -6.44 -1.31
CA VAL A 127 -16.95 -6.35 -0.89
C VAL A 127 -16.21 -7.62 -1.30
N ALA A 128 -15.04 -7.48 -1.89
CA ALA A 128 -14.14 -8.58 -2.21
C ALA A 128 -12.77 -8.34 -1.59
N LYS A 129 -12.00 -9.40 -1.40
CA LYS A 129 -10.61 -9.29 -0.92
C LYS A 129 -9.66 -9.12 -2.10
N SER A 130 -8.57 -8.44 -1.88
CA SER A 130 -7.51 -8.28 -2.89
C SER A 130 -6.88 -9.62 -3.31
N SER A 131 -6.95 -10.66 -2.44
CA SER A 131 -6.53 -12.03 -2.76
C SER A 131 -7.39 -12.71 -3.82
N ASP A 132 -8.64 -12.28 -3.96
CA ASP A 132 -9.64 -12.91 -4.83
C ASP A 132 -9.76 -12.17 -6.17
N ARG A 133 -8.78 -11.31 -6.50
CA ARG A 133 -8.83 -10.45 -7.66
C ARG A 133 -8.75 -11.24 -8.97
N ASP A 134 -9.64 -10.88 -9.87
CA ASP A 134 -9.61 -11.30 -11.28
C ASP A 134 -8.64 -10.42 -12.09
N ASP A 135 -8.18 -10.91 -13.23
CA ASP A 135 -7.49 -10.06 -14.21
C ASP A 135 -8.50 -9.20 -15.00
N LEU A 136 -8.80 -8.02 -14.45
CA LEU A 136 -9.74 -7.11 -15.08
C LEU A 136 -9.30 -6.61 -16.47
N GLN A 137 -8.05 -6.81 -16.87
CA GLN A 137 -7.53 -6.41 -18.19
C GLN A 137 -8.15 -7.24 -19.33
N VAL A 138 -8.79 -8.37 -19.01
CA VAL A 138 -9.56 -9.16 -19.98
C VAL A 138 -10.78 -8.38 -20.50
N ILE A 139 -11.30 -7.43 -19.70
CA ILE A 139 -12.39 -6.54 -20.13
C ILE A 139 -11.84 -5.52 -21.13
N LYS A 140 -12.39 -5.50 -22.32
CA LYS A 140 -11.98 -4.54 -23.35
C LYS A 140 -12.20 -3.10 -22.88
N GLY A 141 -11.15 -2.30 -22.93
CA GLY A 141 -11.16 -0.91 -22.45
C GLY A 141 -10.51 -0.75 -21.09
N ILE A 142 -10.20 -1.84 -20.37
CA ILE A 142 -9.43 -1.84 -19.14
C ILE A 142 -8.00 -2.26 -19.46
N GLY A 143 -7.10 -1.30 -19.53
CA GLY A 143 -5.65 -1.55 -19.60
C GLY A 143 -5.03 -1.67 -18.21
N PRO A 144 -3.72 -2.01 -18.13
CA PRO A 144 -3.03 -2.22 -16.85
C PRO A 144 -3.22 -1.09 -15.85
N PHE A 145 -3.11 0.14 -16.29
CA PHE A 145 -3.24 1.32 -15.44
C PHE A 145 -4.67 1.54 -14.91
N ILE A 146 -5.68 1.25 -15.73
CA ILE A 146 -7.08 1.31 -15.31
C ILE A 146 -7.41 0.18 -14.33
N ALA A 147 -6.88 -1.01 -14.56
CA ALA A 147 -7.03 -2.13 -13.62
C ALA A 147 -6.47 -1.78 -12.23
N GLU A 148 -5.27 -1.18 -12.16
CA GLU A 148 -4.69 -0.72 -10.89
C GLU A 148 -5.56 0.34 -10.20
N LYS A 149 -6.17 1.25 -10.94
CA LYS A 149 -7.12 2.24 -10.40
C LYS A 149 -8.37 1.58 -9.82
N LEU A 150 -8.94 0.58 -10.51
CA LEU A 150 -10.08 -0.18 -10.02
C LEU A 150 -9.72 -0.97 -8.75
N TYR A 151 -8.56 -1.61 -8.72
CA TYR A 151 -8.08 -2.29 -7.53
C TYR A 151 -7.84 -1.32 -6.36
N ALA A 152 -7.34 -0.12 -6.63
CA ALA A 152 -7.19 0.91 -5.61
C ALA A 152 -8.54 1.35 -5.01
N LEU A 153 -9.62 1.33 -5.78
CA LEU A 153 -10.98 1.57 -5.31
C LEU A 153 -11.59 0.39 -4.54
N GLY A 154 -10.94 -0.79 -4.50
CA GLY A 154 -11.52 -2.00 -3.91
C GLY A 154 -12.40 -2.82 -4.86
N ILE A 155 -12.35 -2.51 -6.17
CA ILE A 155 -13.04 -3.27 -7.22
C ILE A 155 -12.07 -4.29 -7.80
N TYR A 156 -12.17 -5.53 -7.35
CA TYR A 156 -11.21 -6.59 -7.64
C TYR A 156 -11.72 -7.64 -8.62
N THR A 157 -13.05 -7.84 -8.71
CA THR A 157 -13.61 -9.02 -9.36
C THR A 157 -14.55 -8.68 -10.50
N PHE A 158 -14.66 -9.61 -11.47
CA PHE A 158 -15.69 -9.52 -12.52
C PHE A 158 -17.10 -9.46 -11.92
N SER A 159 -17.33 -10.16 -10.82
CA SER A 159 -18.62 -10.12 -10.11
C SER A 159 -18.97 -8.70 -9.66
N GLN A 160 -18.02 -7.95 -9.11
CA GLN A 160 -18.24 -6.55 -8.74
C GLN A 160 -18.51 -5.69 -9.96
N VAL A 161 -17.67 -5.76 -10.99
CA VAL A 161 -17.85 -4.98 -12.22
C VAL A 161 -19.20 -5.29 -12.90
N SER A 162 -19.65 -6.55 -12.89
CA SER A 162 -20.92 -6.98 -13.48
C SER A 162 -22.16 -6.39 -12.82
N LYS A 163 -22.04 -5.92 -11.58
CA LYS A 163 -23.13 -5.33 -10.78
C LYS A 163 -23.20 -3.80 -10.88
N MET A 164 -22.31 -3.17 -11.64
CA MET A 164 -22.36 -1.73 -11.84
C MET A 164 -23.68 -1.31 -12.48
N THR A 165 -24.43 -0.47 -11.79
CA THR A 165 -25.56 0.26 -12.36
C THR A 165 -25.05 1.48 -13.14
N PRO A 166 -25.88 2.15 -13.97
CA PRO A 166 -25.46 3.37 -14.64
C PRO A 166 -24.93 4.46 -13.71
N GLU A 167 -25.48 4.53 -12.48
CA GLU A 167 -25.06 5.47 -11.45
C GLU A 167 -23.67 5.11 -10.91
N ILE A 168 -23.42 3.81 -10.67
CA ILE A 168 -22.12 3.32 -10.19
C ILE A 168 -21.06 3.43 -11.30
N GLU A 169 -21.43 3.16 -12.56
CA GLU A 169 -20.54 3.38 -13.70
C GLU A 169 -20.02 4.83 -13.73
N GLU A 170 -20.89 5.82 -13.45
CA GLU A 170 -20.49 7.22 -13.41
C GLU A 170 -19.65 7.52 -12.16
N GLN A 171 -20.01 6.99 -10.97
CA GLN A 171 -19.20 7.13 -9.75
C GLN A 171 -17.79 6.59 -9.99
N VAL A 172 -17.65 5.40 -10.56
CA VAL A 172 -16.36 4.78 -10.88
C VAL A 172 -15.61 5.61 -11.91
N ASN A 173 -16.28 6.08 -12.96
CA ASN A 173 -15.66 6.90 -14.01
C ASN A 173 -15.04 8.18 -13.44
N VAL A 174 -15.76 8.85 -12.53
CA VAL A 174 -15.28 10.05 -11.83
C VAL A 174 -14.13 9.67 -10.86
N ALA A 175 -14.28 8.58 -10.11
CA ALA A 175 -13.29 8.18 -9.13
C ALA A 175 -11.93 7.84 -9.76
N ILE A 176 -11.90 7.11 -10.88
CA ILE A 176 -10.67 6.76 -11.58
C ILE A 176 -10.08 7.93 -12.41
N GLU A 177 -10.70 9.10 -12.37
CA GLU A 177 -10.27 10.29 -13.12
C GLU A 177 -10.06 9.99 -14.61
N PHE A 178 -11.05 9.33 -15.21
CA PHE A 178 -10.97 8.93 -16.60
C PHE A 178 -11.91 9.76 -17.49
N PHE A 179 -11.75 9.65 -18.82
CA PHE A 179 -12.61 10.39 -19.75
C PHE A 179 -14.09 10.13 -19.47
N PRO A 180 -14.92 11.19 -19.35
CA PRO A 180 -16.33 11.04 -19.00
C PRO A 180 -17.07 10.02 -19.86
N GLY A 181 -17.87 9.18 -19.22
CA GLY A 181 -18.73 8.19 -19.87
C GLY A 181 -18.02 6.97 -20.48
N ARG A 182 -16.71 6.80 -20.24
CA ARG A 182 -15.96 5.70 -20.85
C ARG A 182 -16.34 4.33 -20.30
N VAL A 183 -16.59 4.23 -18.99
CA VAL A 183 -17.04 2.99 -18.34
C VAL A 183 -18.29 2.45 -19.01
N LYS A 184 -19.28 3.33 -19.21
CA LYS A 184 -20.54 3.02 -19.89
C LYS A 184 -20.35 2.72 -21.39
N ARG A 185 -19.58 3.57 -22.08
CA ARG A 185 -19.34 3.42 -23.53
C ARG A 185 -18.68 2.10 -23.88
N ASP A 186 -17.71 1.67 -23.08
CA ASP A 186 -16.95 0.45 -23.30
C ASP A 186 -17.68 -0.78 -22.70
N GLU A 187 -18.91 -0.62 -22.18
CA GLU A 187 -19.82 -1.67 -21.68
C GLU A 187 -19.15 -2.63 -20.66
N TRP A 188 -18.37 -2.11 -19.71
CA TRP A 188 -17.61 -2.96 -18.78
C TRP A 188 -18.49 -3.90 -17.97
N ALA A 189 -19.63 -3.42 -17.45
CA ALA A 189 -20.56 -4.24 -16.67
C ALA A 189 -21.11 -5.42 -17.49
N LYS A 190 -21.42 -5.19 -18.79
CA LYS A 190 -21.92 -6.23 -19.67
C LYS A 190 -20.85 -7.27 -19.98
N GLN A 191 -19.62 -6.86 -20.29
CA GLN A 191 -18.51 -7.77 -20.53
C GLN A 191 -18.20 -8.60 -19.29
N ALA A 192 -18.14 -7.95 -18.10
CA ALA A 192 -17.90 -8.63 -16.85
C ALA A 192 -18.98 -9.67 -16.51
N LYS A 193 -20.23 -9.45 -16.91
CA LYS A 193 -21.35 -10.37 -16.72
C LYS A 193 -21.18 -11.69 -17.48
N GLU A 194 -20.48 -11.66 -18.60
CA GLU A 194 -20.13 -12.84 -19.37
C GLU A 194 -18.96 -13.59 -18.73
N LEU A 195 -17.99 -12.87 -18.19
CA LEU A 195 -16.78 -13.42 -17.52
C LEU A 195 -17.06 -13.97 -16.11
N ALA A 196 -18.04 -13.43 -15.40
CA ALA A 196 -18.40 -13.87 -14.05
C ALA A 196 -19.24 -15.16 -14.00
N LYS A 197 -19.51 -15.79 -15.14
CA LYS A 197 -20.35 -17.02 -15.24
C LYS A 197 -19.54 -18.32 -15.15
N ASP A 198 -18.22 -18.22 -15.22
CA ASP A 198 -17.28 -19.33 -15.08
C ASP A 198 -16.75 -19.41 -13.63
#